data_4fc53be62f5484ab63340288b4b977c9
#
_entry.id   4fc53be62f5484ab63340288b4b977c9
#
_cell.length_a   1.000
_cell.length_b   1.000
_cell.length_c   1.000
_cell.angle_alpha   90.00
_cell.angle_beta   90.00
_cell.angle_gamma   90.00
#
_symmetry.space_group_name_H-M   'P 1'
#
loop_
_entity.id
_entity.type
_entity.pdbx_description
1 polymer ?
#
loop_
_entity_poly.entity_id
_entity_poly.type
_entity_poly.pdbx_seq_one_letter_code
_entity_poly.pdbx_strand_id
1 'polypeptide(L)'
;MTPILSLRGVSRTFRSPRGEVVALRDVDLDVREGEFVTVVGPSGCGKSTLLNLMVGLMEPTRGELLYRGRPSRGINRDIGYVTQADNLFPWRTALQNVSFGLDMRRIGTSAERRDRARRLLARVGLAGFENHYRHELSGGMRQRVNIVRTLAYEPKLILLDEPFGPLDAQTRLQLQDLLLTLWGERPGTTLVFITHDLTEAIALGDRVVVMSARPGRVREVVPVDLTRPRDIFSIHTDARFRAIYDRVWAHLAEEMKEAV
;
A
#
# COMPACT_ATOMS: atom_id res chain seq x y z
N MET A 1 0.71 10.80 19.99
CA MET A 1 0.30 11.26 18.63
C MET A 1 -1.00 10.55 18.27
N THR A 2 -2.00 11.28 17.81
CA THR A 2 -3.28 10.68 17.36
C THR A 2 -3.04 9.89 16.06
N PRO A 3 -3.48 8.63 15.95
CA PRO A 3 -3.32 7.86 14.72
C PRO A 3 -4.15 8.47 13.58
N ILE A 4 -3.63 8.38 12.34
CA ILE A 4 -4.38 8.80 11.15
C ILE A 4 -5.50 7.82 10.83
N LEU A 5 -5.28 6.52 11.12
CA LEU A 5 -6.26 5.46 10.96
C LEU A 5 -6.21 4.52 12.16
N SER A 6 -7.38 4.16 12.70
CA SER A 6 -7.52 3.20 13.79
C SER A 6 -8.57 2.16 13.44
N LEU A 7 -8.24 0.90 13.66
CA LEU A 7 -9.16 -0.23 13.63
C LEU A 7 -9.39 -0.68 15.06
N ARG A 8 -10.64 -0.88 15.46
CA ARG A 8 -11.03 -1.28 16.83
C ARG A 8 -11.95 -2.50 16.73
N GLY A 9 -11.43 -3.68 17.09
CA GLY A 9 -12.16 -4.95 17.08
C GLY A 9 -12.76 -5.30 15.70
N VAL A 10 -12.10 -4.89 14.61
CA VAL A 10 -12.65 -4.98 13.26
C VAL A 10 -12.71 -6.43 12.82
N SER A 11 -13.93 -6.88 12.45
CA SER A 11 -14.17 -8.20 11.90
C SER A 11 -14.92 -8.11 10.58
N ARG A 12 -14.63 -9.02 9.65
CA ARG A 12 -15.35 -9.14 8.38
C ARG A 12 -15.72 -10.58 8.08
N THR A 13 -17.01 -10.84 7.96
CA THR A 13 -17.57 -12.12 7.54
C THR A 13 -18.26 -11.96 6.20
N PHE A 14 -17.95 -12.83 5.26
CA PHE A 14 -18.65 -12.95 3.98
C PHE A 14 -19.71 -14.05 4.08
N ARG A 15 -20.90 -13.74 3.63
CA ARG A 15 -22.02 -14.69 3.57
C ARG A 15 -22.30 -15.08 2.13
N SER A 16 -22.40 -16.36 1.88
CA SER A 16 -22.76 -16.91 0.58
C SER A 16 -23.74 -18.09 0.74
N PRO A 17 -24.42 -18.55 -0.33
CA PRO A 17 -25.23 -19.75 -0.27
C PRO A 17 -24.46 -21.01 0.16
N ARG A 18 -23.13 -20.98 0.06
CA ARG A 18 -22.23 -22.08 0.46
C ARG A 18 -21.76 -22.00 1.91
N GLY A 19 -22.22 -21.00 2.68
CA GLY A 19 -21.86 -20.80 4.08
C GLY A 19 -21.21 -19.43 4.36
N GLU A 20 -20.78 -19.27 5.60
CA GLU A 20 -20.12 -18.07 6.08
C GLU A 20 -18.58 -18.26 6.10
N VAL A 21 -17.86 -17.24 5.65
CA VAL A 21 -16.39 -17.21 5.70
C VAL A 21 -15.97 -15.99 6.50
N VAL A 22 -15.33 -16.23 7.65
CA VAL A 22 -14.71 -15.17 8.46
C VAL A 22 -13.36 -14.86 7.83
N ALA A 23 -13.25 -13.72 7.17
CA ALA A 23 -12.00 -13.28 6.54
C ALA A 23 -11.07 -12.59 7.55
N LEU A 24 -11.63 -11.72 8.38
CA LEU A 24 -10.91 -11.00 9.44
C LEU A 24 -11.67 -11.13 10.76
N ARG A 25 -10.94 -11.24 11.87
CA ARG A 25 -11.51 -11.37 13.20
C ARG A 25 -10.74 -10.52 14.21
N ASP A 26 -11.47 -9.61 14.89
CA ASP A 26 -11.01 -8.79 16.01
C ASP A 26 -9.64 -8.13 15.72
N VAL A 27 -9.57 -7.41 14.59
CA VAL A 27 -8.36 -6.70 14.18
C VAL A 27 -8.30 -5.36 14.89
N ASP A 28 -7.26 -5.17 15.70
CA ASP A 28 -6.88 -3.92 16.32
C ASP A 28 -5.57 -3.42 15.71
N LEU A 29 -5.58 -2.22 15.15
CA LEU A 29 -4.40 -1.62 14.51
C LEU A 29 -4.49 -0.11 14.50
N ASP A 30 -3.46 0.55 15.00
CA ASP A 30 -3.24 1.98 14.86
C ASP A 30 -2.15 2.26 13.82
N VAL A 31 -2.45 3.13 12.87
CA VAL A 31 -1.48 3.66 11.89
C VAL A 31 -1.24 5.13 12.24
N ARG A 32 0.02 5.50 12.52
CA ARG A 32 0.40 6.86 12.89
C ARG A 32 0.59 7.75 11.67
N GLU A 33 0.37 9.05 11.80
CA GLU A 33 0.62 9.98 10.69
C GLU A 33 2.12 10.02 10.36
N GLY A 34 2.45 9.98 9.07
CA GLY A 34 3.82 9.97 8.57
C GLY A 34 4.55 8.62 8.67
N GLU A 35 3.87 7.55 9.12
CA GLU A 35 4.46 6.23 9.27
C GLU A 35 4.34 5.40 7.98
N PHE A 36 5.33 4.55 7.71
CA PHE A 36 5.26 3.52 6.68
C PHE A 36 5.03 2.16 7.36
N VAL A 37 3.80 1.67 7.32
CA VAL A 37 3.42 0.35 7.87
C VAL A 37 3.38 -0.67 6.74
N THR A 38 4.07 -1.80 6.92
CA THR A 38 3.95 -2.94 6.02
C THR A 38 3.13 -4.05 6.65
N VAL A 39 2.37 -4.78 5.83
CA VAL A 39 1.51 -5.87 6.27
C VAL A 39 1.89 -7.14 5.51
N VAL A 40 2.27 -8.17 6.24
CA VAL A 40 2.62 -9.49 5.72
C VAL A 40 1.72 -10.57 6.31
N GLY A 41 1.64 -11.71 5.66
CA GLY A 41 0.85 -12.84 6.13
C GLY A 41 0.60 -13.87 5.03
N PRO A 42 0.12 -15.09 5.36
CA PRO A 42 -0.15 -16.14 4.40
C PRO A 42 -1.12 -15.71 3.29
N SER A 43 -1.08 -16.39 2.16
CA SER A 43 -2.05 -16.15 1.09
C SER A 43 -3.47 -16.42 1.58
N GLY A 44 -4.41 -15.52 1.22
CA GLY A 44 -5.81 -15.66 1.61
C GLY A 44 -6.12 -15.34 3.08
N CYS A 45 -5.17 -14.82 3.88
CA CYS A 45 -5.42 -14.42 5.28
C CYS A 45 -6.26 -13.14 5.42
N GLY A 46 -6.58 -12.43 4.34
CA GLY A 46 -7.46 -11.26 4.38
C GLY A 46 -6.77 -9.90 4.21
N LYS A 47 -5.51 -9.84 3.78
CA LYS A 47 -4.76 -8.58 3.60
C LYS A 47 -5.48 -7.57 2.69
N SER A 48 -5.90 -7.97 1.50
CA SER A 48 -6.66 -7.10 0.58
C SER A 48 -8.05 -6.73 1.15
N THR A 49 -8.68 -7.64 1.94
CA THR A 49 -9.92 -7.33 2.68
C THR A 49 -9.66 -6.22 3.70
N LEU A 50 -8.52 -6.26 4.39
CA LEU A 50 -8.12 -5.23 5.34
C LEU A 50 -7.98 -3.86 4.65
N LEU A 51 -7.29 -3.77 3.50
CA LEU A 51 -7.18 -2.51 2.75
C LEU A 51 -8.54 -2.02 2.23
N ASN A 52 -9.39 -2.92 1.75
CA ASN A 52 -10.74 -2.56 1.28
C ASN A 52 -11.61 -2.00 2.41
N LEU A 53 -11.45 -2.49 3.64
CA LEU A 53 -12.08 -1.91 4.82
C LEU A 53 -11.49 -0.53 5.14
N MET A 54 -10.16 -0.40 5.13
CA MET A 54 -9.46 0.85 5.42
C MET A 54 -9.86 1.99 4.49
N VAL A 55 -10.03 1.70 3.18
CA VAL A 55 -10.44 2.72 2.20
C VAL A 55 -11.97 2.93 2.16
N GLY A 56 -12.74 2.06 2.82
CA GLY A 56 -14.19 2.11 2.89
C GLY A 56 -14.92 1.56 1.67
N LEU A 57 -14.25 0.71 0.86
CA LEU A 57 -14.89 -0.09 -0.19
C LEU A 57 -15.74 -1.23 0.38
N MET A 58 -15.47 -1.62 1.62
CA MET A 58 -16.22 -2.57 2.40
C MET A 58 -16.48 -2.01 3.79
N GLU A 59 -17.60 -2.39 4.40
CA GLU A 59 -17.87 -2.08 5.80
C GLU A 59 -17.53 -3.29 6.69
N PRO A 60 -17.07 -3.09 7.92
CA PRO A 60 -16.85 -4.16 8.87
C PRO A 60 -18.19 -4.81 9.27
N THR A 61 -18.18 -6.11 9.58
CA THR A 61 -19.33 -6.81 10.15
C THR A 61 -19.46 -6.52 11.65
N ARG A 62 -18.32 -6.27 12.32
CA ARG A 62 -18.19 -5.83 13.72
C ARG A 62 -17.01 -4.90 13.87
N GLY A 63 -17.00 -4.14 14.95
CA GLY A 63 -15.97 -3.16 15.24
C GLY A 63 -16.16 -1.87 14.44
N GLU A 64 -15.19 -1.00 14.52
CA GLU A 64 -15.22 0.31 13.86
C GLU A 64 -13.86 0.72 13.29
N LEU A 65 -13.91 1.55 12.25
CA LEU A 65 -12.74 2.24 11.70
C LEU A 65 -12.87 3.74 11.98
N LEU A 66 -11.77 4.31 12.45
CA LEU A 66 -11.67 5.75 12.69
C LEU A 66 -10.59 6.33 11.77
N TYR A 67 -10.94 7.33 10.97
CA TYR A 67 -10.00 8.14 10.21
C TYR A 67 -9.86 9.50 10.88
N ARG A 68 -8.65 9.84 11.33
CA ARG A 68 -8.36 11.06 12.11
C ARG A 68 -9.31 11.21 13.32
N GLY A 69 -9.52 10.12 14.03
CA GLY A 69 -10.36 10.08 15.22
C GLY A 69 -11.88 10.16 14.97
N ARG A 70 -12.33 10.16 13.71
CA ARG A 70 -13.76 10.19 13.34
C ARG A 70 -14.17 8.88 12.66
N PRO A 71 -15.37 8.34 12.93
CA PRO A 71 -15.86 7.15 12.25
C PRO A 71 -15.80 7.30 10.74
N SER A 72 -15.14 6.33 10.08
CA SER A 72 -15.01 6.28 8.62
C SER A 72 -16.05 5.30 8.07
N ARG A 73 -17.04 5.82 7.34
CA ARG A 73 -18.09 5.03 6.69
C ARG A 73 -18.10 5.31 5.20
N GLY A 74 -18.22 4.25 4.40
CA GLY A 74 -18.15 4.35 2.95
C GLY A 74 -16.78 4.80 2.44
N ILE A 75 -16.68 5.06 1.14
CA ILE A 75 -15.41 5.38 0.46
C ILE A 75 -14.82 6.69 0.97
N ASN A 76 -13.64 6.59 1.58
CA ASN A 76 -12.89 7.76 2.02
C ASN A 76 -12.02 8.28 0.86
N ARG A 77 -12.42 9.41 0.30
CA ARG A 77 -11.73 10.03 -0.85
C ARG A 77 -10.37 10.65 -0.50
N ASP A 78 -10.06 10.85 0.77
CA ASP A 78 -8.77 11.39 1.23
C ASP A 78 -7.68 10.32 1.27
N ILE A 79 -8.06 9.06 1.13
CA ILE A 79 -7.15 7.92 1.08
C ILE A 79 -6.83 7.62 -0.39
N GLY A 80 -5.53 7.47 -0.69
CA GLY A 80 -5.04 6.96 -1.96
C GLY A 80 -5.04 5.43 -1.94
N TYR A 81 -5.42 4.79 -3.06
CA TYR A 81 -5.38 3.34 -3.16
C TYR A 81 -4.71 2.90 -4.46
N VAL A 82 -3.60 2.18 -4.31
CA VAL A 82 -2.86 1.53 -5.38
C VAL A 82 -3.15 0.03 -5.29
N THR A 83 -3.90 -0.47 -6.23
CA THR A 83 -4.31 -1.88 -6.31
C THR A 83 -3.23 -2.74 -6.96
N GLN A 84 -3.26 -4.05 -6.74
CA GLN A 84 -2.33 -5.01 -7.32
C GLN A 84 -2.30 -4.93 -8.87
N ALA A 85 -3.46 -4.87 -9.50
CA ALA A 85 -3.55 -4.56 -10.92
C ALA A 85 -3.35 -3.06 -11.15
N ASP A 86 -2.70 -2.68 -12.26
CA ASP A 86 -2.42 -1.26 -12.57
C ASP A 86 -3.69 -0.41 -12.74
N ASN A 87 -4.81 -1.02 -13.15
CA ASN A 87 -6.13 -0.39 -13.33
C ASN A 87 -6.06 0.96 -14.08
N LEU A 88 -5.09 1.11 -15.00
CA LEU A 88 -5.03 2.28 -15.85
C LEU A 88 -6.19 2.25 -16.84
N PHE A 89 -6.79 3.41 -17.07
CA PHE A 89 -7.84 3.56 -18.07
C PHE A 89 -7.25 3.31 -19.46
N PRO A 90 -7.66 2.24 -20.18
CA PRO A 90 -7.04 1.86 -21.44
C PRO A 90 -7.27 2.88 -22.58
N TRP A 91 -8.32 3.70 -22.46
CA TRP A 91 -8.67 4.78 -23.39
C TRP A 91 -8.01 6.12 -23.05
N ARG A 92 -7.15 6.17 -22.01
CA ARG A 92 -6.40 7.36 -21.59
C ARG A 92 -4.92 7.17 -21.77
N THR A 93 -4.21 8.23 -22.12
CA THR A 93 -2.75 8.25 -22.14
C THR A 93 -2.19 8.24 -20.72
N ALA A 94 -0.87 8.04 -20.56
CA ALA A 94 -0.19 8.11 -19.27
C ALA A 94 -0.45 9.46 -18.59
N LEU A 95 -0.31 10.57 -19.30
CA LEU A 95 -0.60 11.91 -18.80
C LEU A 95 -2.05 12.05 -18.31
N GLN A 96 -3.00 11.58 -19.10
CA GLN A 96 -4.42 11.65 -18.77
C GLN A 96 -4.78 10.73 -17.60
N ASN A 97 -4.10 9.59 -17.43
CA ASN A 97 -4.25 8.74 -16.26
C ASN A 97 -3.76 9.43 -14.99
N VAL A 98 -2.59 10.08 -15.05
CA VAL A 98 -2.03 10.79 -13.88
C VAL A 98 -2.84 12.02 -13.53
N SER A 99 -3.32 12.79 -14.51
CA SER A 99 -4.13 14.00 -14.25
C SER A 99 -5.55 13.67 -13.76
N PHE A 100 -6.05 12.46 -13.96
CA PHE A 100 -7.44 12.09 -13.66
C PHE A 100 -7.87 12.40 -12.22
N GLY A 101 -7.07 12.04 -11.23
CA GLY A 101 -7.37 12.32 -9.83
C GLY A 101 -7.46 13.82 -9.52
N LEU A 102 -6.62 14.63 -10.18
CA LEU A 102 -6.65 16.08 -10.09
C LEU A 102 -7.88 16.67 -10.78
N ASP A 103 -8.27 16.09 -11.94
CA ASP A 103 -9.45 16.52 -12.69
C ASP A 103 -10.73 16.28 -11.88
N MET A 104 -10.88 15.08 -11.30
CA MET A 104 -12.03 14.72 -10.48
C MET A 104 -12.18 15.58 -9.22
N ARG A 105 -11.05 16.01 -8.65
CA ARG A 105 -11.00 16.87 -7.45
C ARG A 105 -11.00 18.36 -7.79
N ARG A 106 -10.94 18.72 -9.07
CA ARG A 106 -10.86 20.11 -9.57
C ARG A 106 -9.70 20.91 -8.94
N ILE A 107 -8.54 20.25 -8.73
CA ILE A 107 -7.36 20.89 -8.16
C ILE A 107 -6.66 21.73 -9.22
N GLY A 108 -6.70 23.05 -9.10
CA GLY A 108 -6.09 23.99 -10.04
C GLY A 108 -6.76 24.04 -11.42
N THR A 109 -6.15 24.75 -12.34
CA THR A 109 -6.56 24.85 -13.75
C THR A 109 -6.20 23.60 -14.55
N SER A 110 -6.79 23.42 -15.72
CA SER A 110 -6.46 22.29 -16.62
C SER A 110 -4.99 22.30 -17.06
N ALA A 111 -4.39 23.48 -17.23
CA ALA A 111 -2.98 23.62 -17.57
C ALA A 111 -2.08 23.18 -16.42
N GLU A 112 -2.36 23.65 -15.19
CA GLU A 112 -1.61 23.28 -13.99
C GLU A 112 -1.68 21.77 -13.68
N ARG A 113 -2.84 21.15 -13.87
CA ARG A 113 -3.00 19.70 -13.70
C ARG A 113 -2.14 18.90 -14.68
N ARG A 114 -2.15 19.28 -15.96
CA ARG A 114 -1.32 18.64 -16.98
C ARG A 114 0.16 18.82 -16.71
N ASP A 115 0.56 20.00 -16.28
CA ASP A 115 1.94 20.35 -15.96
C ASP A 115 2.44 19.54 -14.75
N ARG A 116 1.62 19.44 -13.71
CA ARG A 116 1.90 18.60 -12.55
C ARG A 116 2.03 17.13 -12.93
N ALA A 117 1.13 16.62 -13.77
CA ALA A 117 1.19 15.24 -14.25
C ALA A 117 2.47 14.98 -15.08
N ARG A 118 2.90 15.91 -15.95
CA ARG A 118 4.19 15.79 -16.68
C ARG A 118 5.38 15.75 -15.74
N ARG A 119 5.45 16.66 -14.76
CA ARG A 119 6.53 16.64 -13.77
C ARG A 119 6.60 15.32 -13.01
N LEU A 120 5.46 14.76 -12.61
CA LEU A 120 5.42 13.46 -11.92
C LEU A 120 5.87 12.33 -12.83
N LEU A 121 5.44 12.28 -14.09
CA LEU A 121 5.90 11.29 -15.06
C LEU A 121 7.42 11.39 -15.30
N ALA A 122 7.94 12.59 -15.47
CA ALA A 122 9.38 12.80 -15.64
C ALA A 122 10.17 12.30 -14.40
N ARG A 123 9.68 12.55 -13.19
CA ARG A 123 10.32 12.08 -11.93
C ARG A 123 10.40 10.56 -11.81
N VAL A 124 9.47 9.84 -12.43
CA VAL A 124 9.48 8.37 -12.43
C VAL A 124 10.13 7.79 -13.69
N GLY A 125 10.88 8.62 -14.45
CA GLY A 125 11.61 8.21 -15.64
C GLY A 125 10.70 7.91 -16.85
N LEU A 126 9.55 8.57 -16.93
CA LEU A 126 8.58 8.44 -18.02
C LEU A 126 8.46 9.71 -18.87
N ALA A 127 9.51 10.57 -18.88
CA ALA A 127 9.60 11.66 -19.83
C ALA A 127 9.62 11.11 -21.27
N GLY A 128 8.77 11.67 -22.14
CA GLY A 128 8.58 11.21 -23.51
C GLY A 128 7.49 10.14 -23.68
N PHE A 129 6.95 9.59 -22.57
CA PHE A 129 5.88 8.58 -22.61
C PHE A 129 4.50 9.14 -22.23
N GLU A 130 4.36 10.47 -22.15
CA GLU A 130 3.14 11.14 -21.68
C GLU A 130 1.92 10.79 -22.52
N ASN A 131 2.11 10.62 -23.83
CA ASN A 131 1.04 10.39 -24.80
C ASN A 131 0.82 8.88 -25.09
N HIS A 132 1.57 7.98 -24.45
CA HIS A 132 1.40 6.53 -24.65
C HIS A 132 0.19 6.02 -23.89
N TYR A 133 -0.53 5.09 -24.49
CA TYR A 133 -1.63 4.34 -23.90
C TYR A 133 -1.11 3.14 -23.11
N ARG A 134 -1.98 2.58 -22.25
CA ARG A 134 -1.65 1.45 -21.38
C ARG A 134 -0.98 0.28 -22.11
N HIS A 135 -1.45 -0.06 -23.29
CA HIS A 135 -0.94 -1.19 -24.09
C HIS A 135 0.44 -0.94 -24.72
N GLU A 136 0.89 0.30 -24.79
CA GLU A 136 2.20 0.71 -25.30
C GLU A 136 3.27 0.79 -24.21
N LEU A 137 2.87 0.60 -22.92
CA LEU A 137 3.75 0.69 -21.76
C LEU A 137 4.15 -0.71 -21.27
N SER A 138 5.39 -0.87 -20.82
CA SER A 138 5.83 -2.08 -20.12
C SER A 138 5.14 -2.23 -18.76
N GLY A 139 5.23 -3.42 -18.12
CA GLY A 139 4.65 -3.67 -16.80
C GLY A 139 5.16 -2.69 -15.74
N GLY A 140 6.48 -2.48 -15.68
CA GLY A 140 7.09 -1.51 -14.77
C GLY A 140 6.68 -0.06 -15.06
N MET A 141 6.57 0.32 -16.34
CA MET A 141 6.09 1.65 -16.72
C MET A 141 4.63 1.86 -16.28
N ARG A 142 3.77 0.88 -16.50
CA ARG A 142 2.37 0.96 -16.03
C ARG A 142 2.29 1.12 -14.51
N GLN A 143 3.14 0.40 -13.78
CA GLN A 143 3.14 0.51 -12.32
C GLN A 143 3.64 1.88 -11.84
N ARG A 144 4.65 2.45 -12.49
CA ARG A 144 5.09 3.84 -12.24
C ARG A 144 3.95 4.85 -12.46
N VAL A 145 3.21 4.71 -13.56
CA VAL A 145 2.02 5.55 -13.84
C VAL A 145 0.96 5.38 -12.74
N ASN A 146 0.68 4.15 -12.30
CA ASN A 146 -0.30 3.84 -11.26
C ASN A 146 0.06 4.50 -9.92
N ILE A 147 1.32 4.41 -9.51
CA ILE A 147 1.81 5.04 -8.27
C ILE A 147 1.68 6.57 -8.36
N VAL A 148 2.22 7.20 -9.42
CA VAL A 148 2.18 8.68 -9.51
C VAL A 148 0.78 9.22 -9.77
N ARG A 149 -0.13 8.45 -10.37
CA ARG A 149 -1.56 8.79 -10.46
C ARG A 149 -2.17 9.00 -9.08
N THR A 150 -1.84 8.12 -8.14
CA THR A 150 -2.32 8.20 -6.77
C THR A 150 -1.61 9.32 -6.00
N LEU A 151 -0.30 9.48 -6.18
CA LEU A 151 0.46 10.55 -5.56
C LEU A 151 0.09 11.96 -6.09
N ALA A 152 -0.48 12.06 -7.27
CA ALA A 152 -0.76 13.33 -7.94
C ALA A 152 -1.66 14.26 -7.12
N TYR A 153 -2.65 13.74 -6.40
CA TYR A 153 -3.56 14.54 -5.59
C TYR A 153 -3.20 14.62 -4.10
N GLU A 154 -1.97 14.19 -3.72
CA GLU A 154 -1.36 14.33 -2.39
C GLU A 154 -2.24 13.80 -1.23
N PRO A 155 -2.66 12.54 -1.28
CA PRO A 155 -3.41 11.94 -0.18
C PRO A 155 -2.52 11.86 1.07
N LYS A 156 -3.13 11.98 2.25
CA LYS A 156 -2.42 11.88 3.54
C LYS A 156 -2.15 10.43 3.95
N LEU A 157 -2.96 9.51 3.47
CA LEU A 157 -2.81 8.06 3.65
C LEU A 157 -2.87 7.39 2.27
N ILE A 158 -1.91 6.52 1.99
CA ILE A 158 -1.85 5.72 0.76
C ILE A 158 -1.83 4.25 1.15
N LEU A 159 -2.74 3.49 0.58
CA LEU A 159 -2.82 2.04 0.70
C LEU A 159 -2.27 1.42 -0.57
N LEU A 160 -1.37 0.44 -0.45
CA LEU A 160 -0.76 -0.25 -1.60
C LEU A 160 -0.94 -1.76 -1.40
N ASP A 161 -1.61 -2.40 -2.36
CA ASP A 161 -1.91 -3.84 -2.34
C ASP A 161 -0.98 -4.58 -3.31
N GLU A 162 0.08 -5.18 -2.81
CA GLU A 162 1.11 -5.93 -3.57
C GLU A 162 1.55 -5.22 -4.87
N PRO A 163 1.92 -3.92 -4.82
CA PRO A 163 2.10 -3.12 -6.03
C PRO A 163 3.25 -3.59 -6.91
N PHE A 164 4.18 -4.39 -6.39
CA PHE A 164 5.37 -4.83 -7.11
C PHE A 164 5.37 -6.33 -7.42
N GLY A 165 4.30 -7.06 -7.05
CA GLY A 165 4.19 -8.51 -7.20
C GLY A 165 4.50 -9.04 -8.61
N PRO A 166 3.92 -8.48 -9.69
CA PRO A 166 4.09 -9.00 -11.06
C PRO A 166 5.39 -8.57 -11.75
N LEU A 167 6.34 -7.93 -11.04
CA LEU A 167 7.55 -7.35 -11.63
C LEU A 167 8.78 -8.25 -11.43
N ASP A 168 9.70 -8.18 -12.37
CA ASP A 168 11.02 -8.79 -12.21
C ASP A 168 11.82 -8.15 -11.08
N ALA A 169 12.85 -8.85 -10.58
CA ALA A 169 13.60 -8.45 -9.38
C ALA A 169 14.26 -7.07 -9.53
N GLN A 170 14.85 -6.77 -10.70
CA GLN A 170 15.54 -5.51 -10.92
C GLN A 170 14.57 -4.33 -10.97
N THR A 171 13.48 -4.47 -11.72
CA THR A 171 12.41 -3.44 -11.79
C THR A 171 11.77 -3.22 -10.43
N ARG A 172 11.58 -4.28 -9.63
CA ARG A 172 11.04 -4.22 -8.27
C ARG A 172 11.93 -3.37 -7.37
N LEU A 173 13.23 -3.63 -7.30
CA LEU A 173 14.17 -2.84 -6.50
C LEU A 173 14.17 -1.36 -6.89
N GLN A 174 14.18 -1.07 -8.19
CA GLN A 174 14.10 0.32 -8.68
C GLN A 174 12.81 1.03 -8.26
N LEU A 175 11.68 0.32 -8.23
CA LEU A 175 10.40 0.89 -7.82
C LEU A 175 10.27 1.04 -6.30
N GLN A 176 10.89 0.17 -5.53
CA GLN A 176 10.99 0.32 -4.07
C GLN A 176 11.79 1.57 -3.70
N ASP A 177 12.96 1.74 -4.32
CA ASP A 177 13.81 2.93 -4.13
C ASP A 177 13.08 4.21 -4.54
N LEU A 178 12.43 4.19 -5.70
CA LEU A 178 11.60 5.29 -6.18
C LEU A 178 10.46 5.62 -5.19
N LEU A 179 9.77 4.61 -4.66
CA LEU A 179 8.68 4.82 -3.70
C LEU A 179 9.21 5.47 -2.41
N LEU A 180 10.34 5.00 -1.88
CA LEU A 180 10.96 5.60 -0.69
C LEU A 180 11.39 7.06 -0.93
N THR A 181 11.98 7.35 -2.10
CA THR A 181 12.35 8.70 -2.50
C THR A 181 11.13 9.62 -2.56
N LEU A 182 10.07 9.20 -3.27
CA LEU A 182 8.84 9.99 -3.40
C LEU A 182 8.12 10.20 -2.08
N TRP A 183 8.16 9.20 -1.19
CA TRP A 183 7.59 9.30 0.15
C TRP A 183 8.40 10.22 1.07
N GLY A 184 9.73 10.08 1.07
CA GLY A 184 10.64 10.91 1.89
C GLY A 184 10.56 12.40 1.58
N GLU A 185 10.23 12.77 0.35
CA GLU A 185 10.03 14.17 -0.06
C GLU A 185 8.67 14.76 0.39
N ARG A 186 7.81 13.94 1.01
CA ARG A 186 6.45 14.32 1.42
C ARG A 186 6.21 14.07 2.90
N PRO A 187 6.81 14.86 3.78
CA PRO A 187 6.64 14.70 5.22
C PRO A 187 5.16 14.65 5.62
N GLY A 188 4.82 13.70 6.49
CA GLY A 188 3.46 13.49 6.97
C GLY A 188 2.56 12.66 6.03
N THR A 189 3.05 12.18 4.88
CA THR A 189 2.33 11.17 4.10
C THR A 189 2.51 9.80 4.75
N THR A 190 1.41 9.11 5.01
CA THR A 190 1.37 7.80 5.65
C THR A 190 1.18 6.72 4.59
N LEU A 191 1.87 5.58 4.72
CA LEU A 191 1.69 4.44 3.83
C LEU A 191 1.29 3.19 4.60
N VAL A 192 0.37 2.42 4.03
CA VAL A 192 0.10 1.02 4.40
C VAL A 192 0.34 0.16 3.17
N PHE A 193 1.27 -0.75 3.26
CA PHE A 193 1.80 -1.51 2.13
C PHE A 193 1.68 -3.01 2.38
N ILE A 194 0.91 -3.69 1.57
CA ILE A 194 0.81 -5.14 1.60
C ILE A 194 1.86 -5.75 0.69
N THR A 195 2.54 -6.76 1.19
CA THR A 195 3.43 -7.61 0.41
C THR A 195 3.47 -9.03 0.99
N HIS A 196 3.90 -9.98 0.18
CA HIS A 196 4.28 -11.32 0.61
C HIS A 196 5.80 -11.51 0.71
N ASP A 197 6.58 -10.49 0.34
CA ASP A 197 8.04 -10.48 0.40
C ASP A 197 8.50 -9.80 1.69
N LEU A 198 9.16 -10.57 2.57
CA LEU A 198 9.65 -10.08 3.86
C LEU A 198 10.78 -9.07 3.71
N THR A 199 11.64 -9.27 2.71
CA THR A 199 12.73 -8.34 2.42
C THR A 199 12.17 -6.97 2.09
N GLU A 200 11.15 -6.93 1.24
CA GLU A 200 10.42 -5.73 0.88
C GLU A 200 9.75 -5.07 2.10
N ALA A 201 9.03 -5.88 2.90
CA ALA A 201 8.34 -5.39 4.08
C ALA A 201 9.28 -4.68 5.07
N ILE A 202 10.44 -5.27 5.34
CA ILE A 202 11.43 -4.74 6.28
C ILE A 202 12.19 -3.56 5.67
N ALA A 203 12.56 -3.65 4.39
CA ALA A 203 13.29 -2.58 3.72
C ALA A 203 12.47 -1.28 3.66
N LEU A 204 11.16 -1.36 3.46
CA LEU A 204 10.28 -0.21 3.28
C LEU A 204 9.67 0.29 4.60
N GLY A 205 9.19 -0.62 5.47
CA GLY A 205 8.35 -0.30 6.62
C GLY A 205 9.10 0.25 7.83
N ASP A 206 8.42 1.06 8.63
CA ASP A 206 8.85 1.42 9.99
C ASP A 206 8.34 0.41 11.01
N ARG A 207 7.27 -0.31 10.66
CA ARG A 207 6.74 -1.49 11.37
C ARG A 207 6.24 -2.51 10.38
N VAL A 208 6.42 -3.79 10.71
CA VAL A 208 5.83 -4.92 9.99
C VAL A 208 4.69 -5.48 10.83
N VAL A 209 3.48 -5.45 10.30
CA VAL A 209 2.31 -6.11 10.86
C VAL A 209 2.22 -7.51 10.29
N VAL A 210 2.35 -8.52 11.14
CA VAL A 210 2.23 -9.93 10.78
C VAL A 210 0.79 -10.38 11.01
N MET A 211 0.13 -10.85 9.96
CA MET A 211 -1.22 -11.40 10.05
C MET A 211 -1.19 -12.92 10.17
N SER A 212 -2.11 -13.45 10.98
CA SER A 212 -2.37 -14.89 11.09
C SER A 212 -2.98 -15.46 9.82
N ALA A 213 -2.98 -16.79 9.71
CA ALA A 213 -3.81 -17.52 8.75
C ALA A 213 -5.31 -17.21 8.97
N ARG A 214 -6.18 -17.68 8.05
CA ARG A 214 -7.63 -17.41 8.13
C ARG A 214 -8.28 -18.07 9.36
N PRO A 215 -9.09 -17.32 10.15
CA PRO A 215 -9.45 -15.90 10.00
C PRO A 215 -8.29 -14.97 10.35
N GLY A 216 -8.00 -13.99 9.46
CA GLY A 216 -6.88 -13.08 9.65
C GLY A 216 -7.05 -12.21 10.91
N ARG A 217 -5.98 -12.17 11.71
CA ARG A 217 -5.84 -11.34 12.91
C ARG A 217 -4.46 -10.67 12.88
N VAL A 218 -4.26 -9.61 13.61
CA VAL A 218 -2.91 -9.12 13.89
C VAL A 218 -2.27 -10.08 14.87
N ARG A 219 -1.24 -10.81 14.42
CA ARG A 219 -0.47 -11.76 15.26
C ARG A 219 0.61 -11.03 16.05
N GLU A 220 1.35 -10.16 15.36
CA GLU A 220 2.46 -9.42 15.92
C GLU A 220 2.67 -8.12 15.15
N VAL A 221 3.20 -7.10 15.82
CA VAL A 221 3.66 -5.85 15.21
C VAL A 221 5.14 -5.68 15.53
N VAL A 222 5.98 -5.92 14.55
CA VAL A 222 7.45 -5.88 14.70
C VAL A 222 7.96 -4.50 14.31
N PRO A 223 8.58 -3.73 15.22
CA PRO A 223 9.23 -2.48 14.87
C PRO A 223 10.46 -2.73 14.00
N VAL A 224 10.69 -1.85 13.03
CA VAL A 224 11.85 -1.88 12.13
C VAL A 224 12.79 -0.74 12.51
N ASP A 225 13.73 -1.03 13.41
CA ASP A 225 14.73 -0.07 13.88
C ASP A 225 15.94 -0.02 12.92
N LEU A 226 15.66 0.44 11.69
CA LEU A 226 16.67 0.69 10.66
C LEU A 226 16.66 2.18 10.30
N THR A 227 17.84 2.75 10.27
CA THR A 227 18.03 4.19 9.99
C THR A 227 17.52 4.58 8.61
N ARG A 228 16.94 5.77 8.47
CA ARG A 228 16.59 6.38 7.18
C ARG A 228 17.57 7.49 6.83
N PRO A 229 17.88 7.77 5.55
CA PRO A 229 17.39 7.06 4.36
C PRO A 229 17.96 5.64 4.28
N ARG A 230 17.17 4.69 3.73
CA ARG A 230 17.59 3.30 3.54
C ARG A 230 18.04 3.08 2.10
N ASP A 231 19.18 2.44 1.95
CA ASP A 231 19.64 1.94 0.65
C ASP A 231 19.06 0.54 0.40
N ILE A 232 18.08 0.47 -0.47
CA ILE A 232 17.37 -0.77 -0.81
C ILE A 232 18.30 -1.85 -1.38
N PHE A 233 19.37 -1.42 -2.07
CA PHE A 233 20.29 -2.34 -2.76
C PHE A 233 21.26 -3.04 -1.79
N SER A 234 21.58 -2.41 -0.66
CA SER A 234 22.56 -2.93 0.31
C SER A 234 21.97 -3.25 1.70
N ILE A 235 20.73 -2.89 1.98
CA ILE A 235 20.10 -3.00 3.31
C ILE A 235 20.13 -4.42 3.89
N HIS A 236 20.10 -5.44 3.04
CA HIS A 236 20.14 -6.84 3.43
C HIS A 236 21.48 -7.27 4.09
N THR A 237 22.52 -6.44 3.95
CA THR A 237 23.82 -6.67 4.62
C THR A 237 23.86 -6.17 6.06
N ASP A 238 22.89 -5.37 6.50
CA ASP A 238 22.79 -4.90 7.88
C ASP A 238 22.39 -6.05 8.83
N ALA A 239 23.16 -6.27 9.88
CA ALA A 239 22.89 -7.33 10.86
C ALA A 239 21.52 -7.16 11.55
N ARG A 240 21.09 -5.90 11.77
CA ARG A 240 19.76 -5.60 12.34
C ARG A 240 18.64 -6.01 11.38
N PHE A 241 18.83 -5.82 10.07
CA PHE A 241 17.89 -6.28 9.05
C PHE A 241 17.66 -7.79 9.19
N ARG A 242 18.74 -8.56 9.32
CA ARG A 242 18.68 -10.03 9.46
C ARG A 242 17.94 -10.44 10.73
N ALA A 243 18.24 -9.80 11.86
CA ALA A 243 17.55 -10.08 13.11
C ALA A 243 16.02 -9.82 13.04
N ILE A 244 15.62 -8.73 12.38
CA ILE A 244 14.20 -8.41 12.13
C ILE A 244 13.57 -9.45 11.20
N TYR A 245 14.29 -9.84 10.13
CA TYR A 245 13.83 -10.85 9.17
C TYR A 245 13.56 -12.18 9.87
N ASP A 246 14.52 -12.66 10.68
CA ASP A 246 14.38 -13.91 11.41
C ASP A 246 13.19 -13.89 12.38
N ARG A 247 12.97 -12.75 13.06
CA ARG A 247 11.81 -12.55 13.94
C ARG A 247 10.49 -12.60 13.17
N VAL A 248 10.36 -11.86 12.08
CA VAL A 248 9.12 -11.84 11.27
C VAL A 248 8.88 -13.22 10.65
N TRP A 249 9.94 -13.86 10.15
CA TRP A 249 9.86 -15.21 9.58
C TRP A 249 9.39 -16.25 10.60
N ALA A 250 9.87 -16.19 11.85
CA ALA A 250 9.45 -17.13 12.90
C ALA A 250 7.92 -17.10 13.08
N HIS A 251 7.31 -15.90 13.18
CA HIS A 251 5.85 -15.77 13.29
C HIS A 251 5.11 -16.30 12.06
N LEU A 252 5.61 -16.01 10.85
CA LEU A 252 4.98 -16.48 9.62
C LEU A 252 5.09 -17.98 9.43
N ALA A 253 6.23 -18.58 9.80
CA ALA A 253 6.45 -20.01 9.69
C ALA A 253 5.53 -20.81 10.63
N GLU A 254 5.22 -20.28 11.81
CA GLU A 254 4.21 -20.86 12.71
C GLU A 254 2.83 -20.86 12.06
N GLU A 255 2.39 -19.72 11.53
CA GLU A 255 1.09 -19.57 10.87
C GLU A 255 0.95 -20.46 9.62
N MET A 256 2.04 -20.68 8.87
CA MET A 256 2.04 -21.56 7.71
C MET A 256 1.88 -23.04 8.10
N LYS A 257 2.42 -23.46 9.27
CA LYS A 257 2.26 -24.81 9.79
C LYS A 257 0.85 -25.08 10.32
N GLU A 258 0.21 -24.08 10.92
CA GLU A 258 -1.16 -24.19 11.44
C GLU A 258 -2.23 -24.17 10.33
N ALA A 259 -1.88 -23.70 9.13
CA ALA A 259 -2.77 -23.60 7.98
C ALA A 259 -2.86 -24.90 7.13
N VAL A 260 -2.02 -25.91 7.40
CA VAL A 260 -1.98 -27.25 6.76
C VAL A 260 -2.72 -28.25 7.62
#